data_d4d24037d2c4934cc805ef7eaccf3002
#
_entry.id   d4d24037d2c4934cc805ef7eaccf3002
#
_cell.length_a   1.000
_cell.length_b   1.000
_cell.length_c   1.000
_cell.angle_alpha   90.00
_cell.angle_beta   90.00
_cell.angle_gamma   90.00
#
_symmetry.space_group_name_H-M   'P 1'
#
loop_
_entity.id
_entity.type
_entity.pdbx_description
1 polymer ?
#
loop_
_entity_poly.entity_id
_entity_poly.type
_entity_poly.pdbx_seq_one_letter_code
_entity_poly.pdbx_strand_id
1 'polypeptide(L)'
;MKVAVLYICTGKYNYFFKGFYESCEKYFLKDIAEVRYFVFTDDEKLTDAENVKIIKKECKGFPMDSLLRFDMFLSLENELKDFDYTFFFNANMELVSPIGKEILPEKEGLAAVVHPGFFSKPSFMYPYERNKKSTAYIKPRDKEYTYFMGSLNGGKTKDYMALAKTCSENTHNDLDHGIIALVHDESHLNKYLHDKPCLKLSPAYAYPEGWKLPFEPKIIFRDKTKISQYFNKGRDHSVIGRLKKASRILYRAIIWNF
;
A
#
# COMPACT_ATOMS: atom_id res chain seq x y z
N MET A 1 -15.69 -17.97 -5.84
CA MET A 1 -14.56 -17.35 -5.16
C MET A 1 -15.01 -15.99 -4.63
N LYS A 2 -14.75 -15.70 -3.36
CA LYS A 2 -15.11 -14.43 -2.72
C LYS A 2 -13.85 -13.62 -2.46
N VAL A 3 -13.86 -12.34 -2.83
CA VAL A 3 -12.71 -11.42 -2.65
C VAL A 3 -13.15 -10.19 -1.89
N ALA A 4 -12.44 -9.89 -0.80
CA ALA A 4 -12.62 -8.66 -0.05
C ALA A 4 -11.64 -7.59 -0.56
N VAL A 5 -12.16 -6.40 -0.80
CA VAL A 5 -11.36 -5.21 -1.11
C VAL A 5 -11.42 -4.25 0.07
N LEU A 6 -10.28 -4.00 0.69
CA LEU A 6 -10.11 -3.01 1.75
C LEU A 6 -9.71 -1.68 1.14
N TYR A 7 -10.40 -0.62 1.52
CA TYR A 7 -10.17 0.71 0.99
C TYR A 7 -10.30 1.76 2.09
N ILE A 8 -9.39 2.72 2.12
CA ILE A 8 -9.38 3.79 3.13
C ILE A 8 -9.46 5.13 2.41
N CYS A 9 -10.58 5.84 2.57
CA CYS A 9 -10.75 7.20 2.05
C CYS A 9 -11.41 8.08 3.11
N THR A 10 -10.60 8.91 3.78
CA THR A 10 -11.07 9.87 4.77
C THR A 10 -10.80 11.30 4.31
N GLY A 11 -11.65 12.26 4.69
CA GLY A 11 -11.53 13.65 4.33
C GLY A 11 -11.51 13.84 2.81
N LYS A 12 -10.51 14.57 2.31
CA LYS A 12 -10.42 14.85 0.86
C LYS A 12 -10.13 13.62 -0.01
N TYR A 13 -9.77 12.47 0.57
CA TYR A 13 -9.58 11.23 -0.18
C TYR A 13 -10.90 10.60 -0.62
N ASN A 14 -12.05 10.98 -0.03
CA ASN A 14 -13.37 10.54 -0.47
C ASN A 14 -13.63 10.86 -1.95
N TYR A 15 -13.02 11.92 -2.47
CA TYR A 15 -13.07 12.29 -3.89
C TYR A 15 -12.71 11.13 -4.84
N PHE A 16 -11.80 10.24 -4.45
CA PHE A 16 -11.32 9.19 -5.31
C PHE A 16 -12.22 7.95 -5.35
N PHE A 17 -13.11 7.80 -4.39
CA PHE A 17 -13.88 6.56 -4.23
C PHE A 17 -14.68 6.20 -5.48
N LYS A 18 -15.41 7.16 -6.05
CA LYS A 18 -16.25 6.91 -7.22
C LYS A 18 -15.45 6.31 -8.39
N GLY A 19 -14.35 6.95 -8.78
CA GLY A 19 -13.51 6.47 -9.89
C GLY A 19 -12.86 5.13 -9.60
N PHE A 20 -12.41 4.92 -8.36
CA PHE A 20 -11.89 3.63 -7.91
C PHE A 20 -12.95 2.54 -8.00
N TYR A 21 -14.12 2.75 -7.42
CA TYR A 21 -15.20 1.76 -7.38
C TYR A 21 -15.68 1.39 -8.79
N GLU A 22 -16.02 2.37 -9.62
CA GLU A 22 -16.49 2.15 -11.00
C GLU A 22 -15.45 1.40 -11.85
N SER A 23 -14.16 1.72 -11.67
CA SER A 23 -13.08 1.04 -12.38
C SER A 23 -12.86 -0.40 -11.88
N CYS A 24 -13.01 -0.64 -10.57
CA CYS A 24 -12.98 -2.00 -10.02
C CYS A 24 -14.12 -2.86 -10.54
N GLU A 25 -15.37 -2.38 -10.51
CA GLU A 25 -16.54 -3.10 -11.03
C GLU A 25 -16.40 -3.43 -12.53
N LYS A 26 -15.65 -2.61 -13.25
CA LYS A 26 -15.40 -2.84 -14.68
C LYS A 26 -14.28 -3.84 -14.97
N TYR A 27 -13.22 -3.83 -14.14
CA TYR A 27 -11.95 -4.45 -14.50
C TYR A 27 -11.39 -5.46 -13.47
N PHE A 28 -11.81 -5.41 -12.18
CA PHE A 28 -11.20 -6.23 -11.16
C PHE A 28 -11.91 -7.57 -10.99
N LEU A 29 -11.27 -8.66 -11.41
CA LEU A 29 -11.75 -10.04 -11.28
C LEU A 29 -13.20 -10.22 -11.80
N LYS A 30 -13.59 -9.38 -12.77
CA LYS A 30 -14.94 -9.40 -13.34
C LYS A 30 -15.26 -10.79 -13.87
N ASP A 31 -16.44 -11.29 -13.57
CA ASP A 31 -16.94 -12.62 -13.96
C ASP A 31 -16.09 -13.80 -13.39
N ILE A 32 -15.14 -13.50 -12.50
CA ILE A 32 -14.22 -14.47 -11.87
C ILE A 32 -14.53 -14.64 -10.38
N ALA A 33 -14.86 -13.53 -9.71
CA ALA A 33 -15.10 -13.51 -8.26
C ALA A 33 -16.29 -12.64 -7.88
N GLU A 34 -16.92 -12.99 -6.76
CA GLU A 34 -17.80 -12.09 -6.02
C GLU A 34 -16.91 -11.12 -5.22
N VAL A 35 -16.96 -9.84 -5.57
CA VAL A 35 -16.14 -8.81 -4.93
C VAL A 35 -16.98 -8.00 -3.95
N ARG A 36 -16.51 -7.86 -2.72
CA ARG A 36 -17.12 -7.00 -1.70
C ARG A 36 -16.12 -5.98 -1.19
N TYR A 37 -16.56 -4.75 -1.03
CA TYR A 37 -15.73 -3.62 -0.61
C TYR A 37 -15.98 -3.29 0.86
N PHE A 38 -14.91 -3.13 1.62
CA PHE A 38 -14.91 -2.66 3.00
C PHE A 38 -14.23 -1.29 3.02
N VAL A 39 -15.01 -0.24 3.17
CA VAL A 39 -14.56 1.13 2.95
C VAL A 39 -14.53 1.90 4.26
N PHE A 40 -13.33 2.20 4.75
CA PHE A 40 -13.10 3.06 5.91
C PHE A 40 -13.17 4.51 5.49
N THR A 41 -14.17 5.25 5.97
CA THR A 41 -14.43 6.63 5.59
C THR A 41 -15.10 7.41 6.72
N ASP A 42 -14.96 8.74 6.68
CA ASP A 42 -15.69 9.69 7.51
C ASP A 42 -17.00 10.18 6.87
N ASP A 43 -17.29 9.74 5.63
CA ASP A 43 -18.52 10.04 4.90
C ASP A 43 -19.47 8.83 4.88
N GLU A 44 -20.45 8.81 5.77
CA GLU A 44 -21.43 7.71 5.86
C GLU A 44 -22.38 7.65 4.64
N LYS A 45 -22.39 8.68 3.81
CA LYS A 45 -23.21 8.78 2.58
C LYS A 45 -22.37 8.64 1.30
N LEU A 46 -21.18 8.11 1.40
CA LEU A 46 -20.23 7.99 0.29
C LEU A 46 -20.81 7.21 -0.91
N THR A 47 -21.61 6.18 -0.62
CA THR A 47 -22.29 5.33 -1.61
C THR A 47 -23.39 4.51 -0.96
N ASP A 48 -24.36 4.10 -1.77
CA ASP A 48 -25.47 3.17 -1.44
C ASP A 48 -25.33 1.80 -2.16
N ALA A 49 -24.18 1.54 -2.77
CA ALA A 49 -23.93 0.28 -3.49
C ALA A 49 -23.98 -0.93 -2.54
N GLU A 50 -24.77 -1.95 -2.89
CA GLU A 50 -25.08 -3.12 -2.05
C GLU A 50 -23.83 -3.97 -1.70
N ASN A 51 -22.83 -3.99 -2.58
CA ASN A 51 -21.59 -4.72 -2.37
C ASN A 51 -20.52 -3.92 -1.62
N VAL A 52 -20.88 -2.72 -1.11
CA VAL A 52 -19.99 -1.85 -0.33
C VAL A 52 -20.46 -1.78 1.12
N LYS A 53 -19.59 -2.14 2.04
CA LYS A 53 -19.78 -1.91 3.47
C LYS A 53 -19.00 -0.67 3.91
N ILE A 54 -19.71 0.36 4.34
CA ILE A 54 -19.12 1.55 4.96
C ILE A 54 -18.74 1.25 6.40
N ILE A 55 -17.51 1.56 6.78
CA ILE A 55 -16.99 1.50 8.14
C ILE A 55 -16.60 2.92 8.55
N LYS A 56 -17.33 3.47 9.52
CA LYS A 56 -17.08 4.83 10.01
C LYS A 56 -15.67 4.94 10.59
N LYS A 57 -14.90 5.88 10.09
CA LYS A 57 -13.53 6.13 10.50
C LYS A 57 -13.23 7.62 10.50
N GLU A 58 -12.90 8.17 11.67
CA GLU A 58 -12.44 9.56 11.76
C GLU A 58 -11.09 9.74 11.06
N CYS A 59 -10.94 10.83 10.32
CA CYS A 59 -9.68 11.24 9.73
C CYS A 59 -8.73 11.74 10.82
N LYS A 60 -7.71 10.94 11.16
CA LYS A 60 -6.62 11.33 12.08
C LYS A 60 -5.50 12.07 11.36
N GLY A 61 -5.55 12.09 10.03
CA GLY A 61 -4.52 12.69 9.20
C GLY A 61 -3.23 11.87 9.11
N PHE A 62 -2.32 12.37 8.26
CA PHE A 62 -1.01 11.75 8.08
C PHE A 62 -0.07 12.12 9.26
N PRO A 63 0.72 11.17 9.81
CA PRO A 63 0.94 9.81 9.30
C PRO A 63 -0.01 8.76 9.88
N MET A 64 -0.87 9.08 10.85
CA MET A 64 -1.59 8.10 11.67
C MET A 64 -2.55 7.21 10.86
N ASP A 65 -3.27 7.78 9.88
CA ASP A 65 -4.19 6.99 9.03
C ASP A 65 -3.46 5.99 8.13
N SER A 66 -2.18 6.22 7.83
CA SER A 66 -1.34 5.24 7.13
C SER A 66 -0.70 4.26 8.09
N LEU A 67 -0.11 4.77 9.17
CA LEU A 67 0.66 3.98 10.14
C LEU A 67 -0.19 2.90 10.82
N LEU A 68 -1.45 3.23 11.15
CA LEU A 68 -2.38 2.34 11.86
C LEU A 68 -3.38 1.63 10.93
N ARG A 69 -3.07 1.50 9.63
CA ARG A 69 -4.00 0.86 8.69
C ARG A 69 -4.22 -0.63 8.99
N PHE A 70 -3.21 -1.32 9.50
CA PHE A 70 -3.34 -2.74 9.82
C PHE A 70 -4.28 -2.99 10.99
N ASP A 71 -4.39 -2.05 11.95
CA ASP A 71 -5.40 -2.12 13.02
C ASP A 71 -6.82 -2.05 12.45
N MET A 72 -7.03 -1.19 11.44
CA MET A 72 -8.31 -1.10 10.74
C MET A 72 -8.65 -2.43 10.06
N PHE A 73 -7.70 -3.07 9.41
CA PHE A 73 -7.94 -4.36 8.74
C PHE A 73 -8.26 -5.47 9.74
N LEU A 74 -7.55 -5.51 10.86
CA LEU A 74 -7.79 -6.48 11.94
C LEU A 74 -9.16 -6.30 12.61
N SER A 75 -9.71 -5.09 12.65
CA SER A 75 -11.05 -4.85 13.16
C SER A 75 -12.15 -5.60 12.39
N LEU A 76 -11.82 -6.06 11.17
CA LEU A 76 -12.71 -6.82 10.29
C LEU A 76 -12.39 -8.33 10.27
N GLU A 77 -11.45 -8.83 11.07
CA GLU A 77 -10.96 -10.22 10.99
C GLU A 77 -12.08 -11.25 10.97
N ASN A 78 -13.10 -11.07 11.82
CA ASN A 78 -14.25 -11.99 11.89
C ASN A 78 -15.11 -11.99 10.64
N GLU A 79 -15.19 -10.86 9.92
CA GLU A 79 -15.96 -10.75 8.69
C GLU A 79 -15.18 -11.24 7.49
N LEU A 80 -13.88 -11.00 7.50
CA LEU A 80 -13.00 -11.35 6.37
C LEU A 80 -12.72 -12.85 6.27
N LYS A 81 -12.86 -13.62 7.35
CA LYS A 81 -12.61 -15.08 7.37
C LYS A 81 -13.39 -15.87 6.31
N ASP A 82 -14.54 -15.35 5.86
CA ASP A 82 -15.41 -16.00 4.88
C ASP A 82 -15.01 -15.66 3.42
N PHE A 83 -13.94 -14.88 3.22
CA PHE A 83 -13.38 -14.52 1.92
C PHE A 83 -12.14 -15.35 1.61
N ASP A 84 -12.01 -15.78 0.35
CA ASP A 84 -10.85 -16.54 -0.12
C ASP A 84 -9.60 -15.65 -0.18
N TYR A 85 -9.78 -14.40 -0.67
CA TYR A 85 -8.71 -13.42 -0.81
C TYR A 85 -9.13 -12.06 -0.25
N THR A 86 -8.14 -11.33 0.26
CA THR A 86 -8.30 -9.95 0.72
C THR A 86 -7.20 -9.08 0.11
N PHE A 87 -7.59 -7.97 -0.50
CA PHE A 87 -6.68 -6.99 -1.11
C PHE A 87 -6.93 -5.59 -0.57
N PHE A 88 -5.86 -4.87 -0.31
CA PHE A 88 -5.91 -3.45 -0.02
C PHE A 88 -5.50 -2.63 -1.24
N PHE A 89 -6.27 -1.59 -1.53
CA PHE A 89 -5.97 -0.58 -2.54
C PHE A 89 -5.93 0.81 -1.91
N ASN A 90 -4.91 1.60 -2.26
CA ASN A 90 -4.82 2.97 -1.81
C ASN A 90 -5.85 3.86 -2.52
N ALA A 91 -6.31 4.91 -1.83
CA ALA A 91 -7.44 5.74 -2.28
C ALA A 91 -7.33 6.29 -3.71
N ASN A 92 -6.13 6.69 -4.14
CA ASN A 92 -5.93 7.31 -5.44
C ASN A 92 -5.52 6.33 -6.55
N MET A 93 -5.94 5.08 -6.44
CA MET A 93 -5.77 4.08 -7.49
C MET A 93 -7.01 4.02 -8.37
N GLU A 94 -6.81 3.82 -9.67
CA GLU A 94 -7.88 3.68 -10.67
C GLU A 94 -7.47 2.63 -11.70
N LEU A 95 -8.28 1.60 -11.88
CA LEU A 95 -8.01 0.53 -12.84
C LEU A 95 -8.28 1.01 -14.26
N VAL A 96 -7.39 0.69 -15.18
CA VAL A 96 -7.52 1.11 -16.59
C VAL A 96 -7.50 -0.08 -17.57
N SER A 97 -7.29 -1.29 -17.07
CA SER A 97 -7.21 -2.52 -17.85
C SER A 97 -7.72 -3.71 -17.03
N PRO A 98 -8.25 -4.75 -17.65
CA PRO A 98 -8.70 -5.95 -16.95
C PRO A 98 -7.60 -6.58 -16.09
N ILE A 99 -8.01 -6.99 -14.89
CA ILE A 99 -7.19 -7.72 -13.93
C ILE A 99 -7.91 -9.03 -13.62
N GLY A 100 -7.30 -10.13 -14.03
CA GLY A 100 -7.81 -11.49 -13.85
C GLY A 100 -7.10 -12.25 -12.73
N LYS A 101 -7.04 -13.58 -12.89
CA LYS A 101 -6.44 -14.47 -11.88
C LYS A 101 -4.94 -14.24 -11.66
N GLU A 102 -4.27 -13.53 -12.55
CA GLU A 102 -2.83 -13.22 -12.43
C GLU A 102 -2.47 -12.38 -11.20
N ILE A 103 -3.46 -11.75 -10.54
CA ILE A 103 -3.23 -11.03 -9.27
C ILE A 103 -3.26 -11.96 -8.06
N LEU A 104 -3.82 -13.15 -8.20
CA LEU A 104 -4.05 -14.08 -7.09
C LEU A 104 -2.77 -14.87 -6.75
N PRO A 105 -2.23 -14.74 -5.53
CA PRO A 105 -1.04 -15.46 -5.12
C PRO A 105 -1.36 -16.89 -4.67
N GLU A 106 -1.74 -17.75 -5.63
CA GLU A 106 -2.19 -19.10 -5.35
C GLU A 106 -1.12 -19.95 -4.65
N LYS A 107 0.17 -19.73 -4.99
CA LYS A 107 1.31 -20.48 -4.44
C LYS A 107 1.99 -19.71 -3.29
N GLU A 108 2.16 -18.42 -3.46
CA GLU A 108 2.91 -17.56 -2.54
C GLU A 108 2.10 -17.20 -1.28
N GLY A 109 0.78 -17.21 -1.36
CA GLY A 109 -0.14 -16.79 -0.32
C GLY A 109 -0.34 -15.29 -0.24
N LEU A 110 0.70 -14.49 -0.54
CA LEU A 110 0.69 -13.02 -0.50
C LEU A 110 1.08 -12.42 -1.84
N ALA A 111 0.57 -11.22 -2.14
CA ALA A 111 0.91 -10.42 -3.30
C ALA A 111 1.17 -8.97 -2.88
N ALA A 112 2.14 -8.32 -3.51
CA ALA A 112 2.39 -6.89 -3.33
C ALA A 112 3.01 -6.29 -4.59
N VAL A 113 2.72 -5.00 -4.83
CA VAL A 113 3.23 -4.31 -6.01
C VAL A 113 4.66 -3.82 -5.81
N VAL A 114 5.53 -4.11 -6.77
CA VAL A 114 6.89 -3.58 -6.80
C VAL A 114 6.84 -2.08 -7.02
N HIS A 115 7.55 -1.33 -6.18
CA HIS A 115 7.48 0.13 -6.17
C HIS A 115 8.01 0.74 -7.49
N PRO A 116 7.20 1.51 -8.24
CA PRO A 116 7.54 2.05 -9.56
C PRO A 116 8.78 2.97 -9.57
N GLY A 117 9.08 3.60 -8.45
CA GLY A 117 10.27 4.44 -8.29
C GLY A 117 11.56 3.68 -8.00
N PHE A 118 11.48 2.36 -7.73
CA PHE A 118 12.63 1.57 -7.27
C PHE A 118 12.87 0.26 -8.05
N PHE A 119 11.93 -0.18 -8.91
CA PHE A 119 12.01 -1.47 -9.61
C PHE A 119 13.31 -1.69 -10.41
N SER A 120 13.94 -0.62 -10.91
CA SER A 120 15.19 -0.66 -11.69
C SER A 120 16.40 -0.14 -10.92
N LYS A 121 16.27 0.10 -9.61
CA LYS A 121 17.34 0.67 -8.79
C LYS A 121 18.01 -0.41 -7.94
N PRO A 122 19.30 -0.25 -7.63
CA PRO A 122 19.97 -1.16 -6.70
C PRO A 122 19.42 -1.01 -5.27
N SER A 123 19.46 -2.08 -4.50
CA SER A 123 18.85 -2.18 -3.17
C SER A 123 19.34 -1.14 -2.15
N PHE A 124 20.58 -0.66 -2.27
CA PHE A 124 21.09 0.37 -1.37
C PHE A 124 20.35 1.72 -1.51
N MET A 125 19.60 1.92 -2.59
CA MET A 125 18.75 3.10 -2.80
C MET A 125 17.33 2.92 -2.24
N TYR A 126 16.97 1.74 -1.78
CA TYR A 126 15.63 1.48 -1.24
C TYR A 126 15.46 2.15 0.11
N PRO A 127 14.30 2.76 0.39
CA PRO A 127 14.02 3.43 1.65
C PRO A 127 13.63 2.44 2.76
N TYR A 128 14.39 1.34 2.90
CA TYR A 128 14.20 0.42 4.02
C TYR A 128 14.48 1.11 5.35
N GLU A 129 13.81 0.66 6.41
CA GLU A 129 14.10 1.11 7.76
C GLU A 129 15.50 0.67 8.20
N ARG A 130 16.29 1.63 8.67
CA ARG A 130 17.71 1.43 9.04
C ARG A 130 18.01 1.68 10.50
N ASN A 131 17.00 2.15 11.25
CA ASN A 131 17.08 2.20 12.68
C ASN A 131 17.05 0.78 13.25
N LYS A 132 18.18 0.31 13.78
CA LYS A 132 18.31 -1.04 14.36
C LYS A 132 17.37 -1.29 15.55
N LYS A 133 16.82 -0.24 16.15
CA LYS A 133 15.86 -0.32 17.26
C LYS A 133 14.42 -0.51 16.76
N SER A 134 14.13 -0.22 15.48
CA SER A 134 12.80 -0.44 14.90
C SER A 134 12.59 -1.91 14.57
N THR A 135 11.39 -2.38 14.81
CA THR A 135 10.95 -3.73 14.40
C THR A 135 10.88 -3.88 12.87
N ALA A 136 10.81 -2.76 12.14
CA ALA A 136 10.85 -2.73 10.69
C ALA A 136 12.28 -2.77 10.10
N TYR A 137 13.32 -2.86 10.93
CA TYR A 137 14.72 -2.87 10.47
C TYR A 137 14.98 -4.04 9.52
N ILE A 138 15.57 -3.73 8.35
CA ILE A 138 16.05 -4.71 7.38
C ILE A 138 17.57 -4.64 7.31
N LYS A 139 18.24 -5.77 7.61
CA LYS A 139 19.69 -5.89 7.59
C LYS A 139 20.21 -5.81 6.15
N PRO A 140 21.32 -5.09 5.89
CA PRO A 140 21.94 -5.06 4.56
C PRO A 140 22.55 -6.41 4.18
N ARG A 141 22.57 -6.71 2.88
CA ARG A 141 23.28 -7.85 2.26
C ARG A 141 22.81 -9.25 2.67
N ASP A 142 21.54 -9.40 3.10
CA ASP A 142 21.03 -10.72 3.51
C ASP A 142 20.53 -11.57 2.35
N LYS A 143 19.87 -10.98 1.35
CA LYS A 143 19.16 -11.68 0.25
C LYS A 143 18.98 -10.79 -0.96
N GLU A 144 18.36 -11.32 -1.99
CA GLU A 144 17.83 -10.56 -3.11
C GLU A 144 16.68 -9.66 -2.63
N TYR A 145 16.86 -8.36 -2.75
CA TYR A 145 15.91 -7.35 -2.24
C TYR A 145 14.89 -6.96 -3.30
N THR A 146 13.63 -6.84 -2.88
CA THR A 146 12.56 -6.23 -3.66
C THR A 146 11.87 -5.19 -2.78
N TYR A 147 11.73 -3.96 -3.27
CA TYR A 147 11.03 -2.92 -2.54
C TYR A 147 9.57 -2.83 -3.00
N PHE A 148 8.66 -3.12 -2.10
CA PHE A 148 7.22 -3.08 -2.35
C PHE A 148 6.62 -1.74 -1.94
N MET A 149 5.69 -1.24 -2.74
CA MET A 149 4.89 -0.06 -2.45
C MET A 149 3.69 -0.44 -1.59
N GLY A 150 3.42 0.30 -0.53
CA GLY A 150 2.30 0.04 0.38
C GLY A 150 0.91 0.31 -0.22
N SER A 151 0.82 0.67 -1.50
CA SER A 151 -0.44 1.09 -2.14
C SER A 151 -1.34 -0.05 -2.60
N LEU A 152 -0.77 -1.20 -2.95
CA LEU A 152 -1.48 -2.42 -3.33
C LEU A 152 -0.77 -3.62 -2.75
N ASN A 153 -1.45 -4.33 -1.89
CA ASN A 153 -1.02 -5.58 -1.29
C ASN A 153 -2.23 -6.41 -0.87
N GLY A 154 -2.05 -7.70 -0.72
CA GLY A 154 -3.12 -8.61 -0.36
C GLY A 154 -2.68 -10.06 -0.42
N GLY A 155 -3.65 -10.97 -0.55
CA GLY A 155 -3.38 -12.39 -0.67
C GLY A 155 -4.52 -13.27 -0.20
N LYS A 156 -4.23 -14.54 0.04
CA LYS A 156 -5.16 -15.43 0.73
C LYS A 156 -5.52 -14.79 2.07
N THR A 157 -6.79 -14.72 2.38
CA THR A 157 -7.26 -13.95 3.55
C THR A 157 -6.55 -14.35 4.85
N LYS A 158 -6.36 -15.65 5.08
CA LYS A 158 -5.63 -16.14 6.24
C LYS A 158 -4.21 -15.58 6.33
N ASP A 159 -3.48 -15.60 5.21
CA ASP A 159 -2.09 -15.15 5.16
C ASP A 159 -2.01 -13.62 5.28
N TYR A 160 -2.96 -12.91 4.70
CA TYR A 160 -3.04 -11.46 4.79
C TYR A 160 -3.40 -10.97 6.20
N MET A 161 -4.29 -11.67 6.91
CA MET A 161 -4.58 -11.35 8.31
C MET A 161 -3.37 -11.63 9.22
N ALA A 162 -2.60 -12.69 8.96
CA ALA A 162 -1.34 -12.93 9.68
C ALA A 162 -0.31 -11.82 9.43
N LEU A 163 -0.22 -11.31 8.18
CA LEU A 163 0.58 -10.14 7.84
C LEU A 163 0.10 -8.91 8.63
N ALA A 164 -1.20 -8.61 8.57
CA ALA A 164 -1.79 -7.46 9.23
C ALA A 164 -1.53 -7.48 10.75
N LYS A 165 -1.69 -8.65 11.38
CA LYS A 165 -1.42 -8.84 12.80
C LYS A 165 0.04 -8.52 13.15
N THR A 166 0.98 -9.13 12.44
CA THR A 166 2.41 -8.90 12.72
C THR A 166 2.81 -7.44 12.46
N CYS A 167 2.30 -6.82 11.39
CA CYS A 167 2.59 -5.42 11.09
C CYS A 167 2.00 -4.47 12.13
N SER A 168 0.77 -4.74 12.62
CA SER A 168 0.14 -3.98 13.70
C SER A 168 0.95 -4.10 15.00
N GLU A 169 1.25 -5.32 15.46
CA GLU A 169 2.04 -5.57 16.67
C GLU A 169 3.40 -4.86 16.61
N ASN A 170 4.09 -4.95 15.47
CA ASN A 170 5.38 -4.28 15.26
C ASN A 170 5.26 -2.75 15.27
N THR A 171 4.19 -2.21 14.68
CA THR A 171 3.92 -0.77 14.69
C THR A 171 3.71 -0.26 16.10
N HIS A 172 2.89 -0.96 16.91
CA HIS A 172 2.66 -0.58 18.30
C HIS A 172 3.92 -0.70 19.15
N ASN A 173 4.70 -1.78 18.96
CA ASN A 173 5.99 -1.92 19.64
C ASN A 173 6.94 -0.75 19.35
N ASP A 174 7.04 -0.34 18.08
CA ASP A 174 7.86 0.81 17.71
C ASP A 174 7.33 2.11 18.33
N LEU A 175 6.01 2.34 18.33
CA LEU A 175 5.37 3.50 18.94
C LEU A 175 5.62 3.60 20.45
N ASP A 176 5.52 2.48 21.17
CA ASP A 176 5.77 2.40 22.61
C ASP A 176 7.22 2.78 22.97
N HIS A 177 8.14 2.62 22.02
CA HIS A 177 9.53 3.03 22.13
C HIS A 177 9.83 4.41 21.48
N GLY A 178 8.78 5.16 21.10
CA GLY A 178 8.92 6.48 20.48
C GLY A 178 9.48 6.43 19.05
N ILE A 179 9.36 5.29 18.37
CA ILE A 179 9.86 5.09 17.01
C ILE A 179 8.70 5.15 16.02
N ILE A 180 8.86 5.94 14.97
CA ILE A 180 8.00 5.91 13.78
C ILE A 180 8.89 5.46 12.62
N ALA A 181 8.58 4.31 12.05
CA ALA A 181 9.34 3.76 10.93
C ALA A 181 9.36 4.71 9.73
N LEU A 182 10.45 4.72 8.99
CA LEU A 182 10.80 5.71 7.96
C LEU A 182 9.69 5.97 6.92
N VAL A 183 9.03 4.92 6.46
CA VAL A 183 7.91 4.99 5.50
C VAL A 183 6.66 4.36 6.12
N HIS A 184 6.51 4.53 7.43
CA HIS A 184 5.34 4.14 8.21
C HIS A 184 4.98 2.65 8.02
N ASP A 185 3.72 2.37 7.66
CA ASP A 185 3.19 1.03 7.37
C ASP A 185 3.94 0.29 6.26
N GLU A 186 4.43 1.01 5.24
CA GLU A 186 5.20 0.43 4.13
C GLU A 186 6.54 -0.17 4.62
N SER A 187 7.14 0.42 5.66
CA SER A 187 8.36 -0.14 6.27
C SER A 187 8.09 -1.49 6.93
N HIS A 188 7.01 -1.60 7.69
CA HIS A 188 6.61 -2.87 8.33
C HIS A 188 6.17 -3.91 7.32
N LEU A 189 5.43 -3.52 6.26
CA LEU A 189 5.07 -4.38 5.13
C LEU A 189 6.32 -4.97 4.46
N ASN A 190 7.29 -4.12 4.10
CA ASN A 190 8.53 -4.57 3.48
C ASN A 190 9.33 -5.49 4.40
N LYS A 191 9.36 -5.22 5.71
CA LYS A 191 9.99 -6.10 6.70
C LYS A 191 9.33 -7.48 6.74
N TYR A 192 8.00 -7.51 6.76
CA TYR A 192 7.26 -8.77 6.78
C TYR A 192 7.49 -9.60 5.52
N LEU A 193 7.45 -8.96 4.33
CA LEU A 193 7.59 -9.62 3.04
C LEU A 193 9.05 -10.00 2.70
N HIS A 194 10.03 -9.41 3.39
CA HIS A 194 11.44 -9.63 3.09
C HIS A 194 11.85 -11.11 3.16
N ASP A 195 11.28 -11.85 4.10
CA ASP A 195 11.61 -13.24 4.39
C ASP A 195 10.53 -14.24 3.95
N LYS A 196 9.53 -13.79 3.19
CA LYS A 196 8.37 -14.61 2.83
C LYS A 196 8.15 -14.70 1.32
N PRO A 197 7.60 -15.83 0.82
CA PRO A 197 7.09 -15.89 -0.54
C PRO A 197 6.06 -14.77 -0.77
N CYS A 198 6.17 -14.10 -1.91
CA CYS A 198 5.24 -13.04 -2.30
C CYS A 198 5.16 -12.96 -3.83
N LEU A 199 3.96 -12.98 -4.37
CA LEU A 199 3.71 -12.68 -5.78
C LEU A 199 4.06 -11.22 -6.05
N LYS A 200 5.12 -11.00 -6.82
CA LYS A 200 5.63 -9.67 -7.15
C LYS A 200 4.83 -9.09 -8.32
N LEU A 201 3.83 -8.26 -8.01
CA LEU A 201 3.08 -7.54 -9.04
C LEU A 201 3.98 -6.46 -9.65
N SER A 202 4.02 -6.37 -10.98
CA SER A 202 4.86 -5.39 -11.67
C SER A 202 4.42 -3.95 -11.38
N PRO A 203 5.27 -2.92 -11.64
CA PRO A 203 4.88 -1.51 -11.52
C PRO A 203 3.67 -1.09 -12.36
N ALA A 204 3.23 -1.90 -13.32
CA ALA A 204 1.98 -1.70 -14.05
C ALA A 204 0.74 -1.61 -13.15
N TYR A 205 0.78 -2.26 -11.98
CA TYR A 205 -0.30 -2.27 -10.98
C TYR A 205 -0.26 -1.08 -10.00
N ALA A 206 0.72 -0.18 -10.13
CA ALA A 206 0.78 1.10 -9.41
C ALA A 206 1.48 2.15 -10.27
N TYR A 207 1.04 2.28 -11.52
CA TYR A 207 1.64 3.12 -12.54
C TYR A 207 1.38 4.60 -12.22
N PRO A 208 2.42 5.42 -11.88
CA PRO A 208 2.20 6.80 -11.52
C PRO A 208 1.67 7.62 -12.69
N GLU A 209 0.62 8.40 -12.47
CA GLU A 209 0.06 9.29 -13.47
C GLU A 209 1.13 10.23 -14.04
N GLY A 210 1.23 10.29 -15.37
CA GLY A 210 2.17 11.16 -16.08
C GLY A 210 3.62 10.64 -16.17
N TRP A 211 3.93 9.47 -15.63
CA TRP A 211 5.24 8.84 -15.82
C TRP A 211 5.28 8.05 -17.13
N LYS A 212 6.50 7.75 -17.58
CA LYS A 212 6.76 6.83 -18.68
C LYS A 212 7.57 5.67 -18.15
N LEU A 213 6.94 4.52 -17.97
CA LEU A 213 7.57 3.27 -17.55
C LEU A 213 7.47 2.24 -18.66
N PRO A 214 8.36 1.24 -18.72
CA PRO A 214 8.35 0.18 -19.73
C PRO A 214 7.28 -0.89 -19.46
N PHE A 215 6.08 -0.47 -19.08
CA PHE A 215 4.93 -1.34 -18.76
C PHE A 215 3.65 -0.71 -19.30
N GLU A 216 2.75 -1.56 -19.80
CA GLU A 216 1.37 -1.13 -20.06
C GLU A 216 0.63 -1.00 -18.71
N PRO A 217 0.04 0.17 -18.40
CA PRO A 217 -0.59 0.40 -17.12
C PRO A 217 -1.84 -0.49 -16.93
N LYS A 218 -1.92 -1.14 -15.79
CA LYS A 218 -3.12 -1.85 -15.33
C LYS A 218 -3.91 -1.03 -14.30
N ILE A 219 -3.17 -0.34 -13.41
CA ILE A 219 -3.74 0.55 -12.40
C ILE A 219 -2.95 1.85 -12.41
N ILE A 220 -3.63 2.96 -12.62
CA ILE A 220 -3.04 4.31 -12.52
C ILE A 220 -3.05 4.75 -11.06
N PHE A 221 -1.90 5.17 -10.57
CA PHE A 221 -1.75 5.85 -9.30
C PHE A 221 -1.87 7.35 -9.53
N ARG A 222 -3.11 7.88 -9.33
CA ARG A 222 -3.50 9.25 -9.67
C ARG A 222 -2.68 10.27 -8.88
N ASP A 223 -2.26 11.32 -9.57
CA ASP A 223 -1.56 12.43 -8.92
C ASP A 223 -2.55 13.33 -8.18
N LYS A 224 -2.69 13.07 -6.89
CA LYS A 224 -3.58 13.81 -6.01
C LYS A 224 -3.27 15.31 -5.92
N THR A 225 -2.05 15.74 -6.24
CA THR A 225 -1.70 17.18 -6.23
C THR A 225 -2.42 17.97 -7.32
N LYS A 226 -2.85 17.32 -8.39
CA LYS A 226 -3.66 17.91 -9.45
C LYS A 226 -5.10 18.22 -9.01
N ILE A 227 -5.59 17.52 -7.98
CA ILE A 227 -6.98 17.63 -7.53
C ILE A 227 -7.12 18.71 -6.46
N SER A 228 -6.16 18.83 -5.55
CA SER A 228 -6.18 19.84 -4.49
C SER A 228 -4.78 20.18 -4.00
N GLN A 229 -4.53 21.47 -3.79
CA GLN A 229 -3.32 21.95 -3.13
C GLN A 229 -3.15 21.40 -1.71
N TYR A 230 -4.21 20.91 -1.08
CA TYR A 230 -4.16 20.19 0.20
C TYR A 230 -3.18 19.01 0.17
N PHE A 231 -3.05 18.34 -0.98
CA PHE A 231 -2.13 17.22 -1.12
C PHE A 231 -0.68 17.63 -1.40
N ASN A 232 -0.42 18.91 -1.55
CA ASN A 232 0.90 19.41 -1.96
C ASN A 232 1.92 19.45 -0.79
N LYS A 233 1.59 18.99 0.38
CA LYS A 233 2.43 18.73 1.59
C LYS A 233 3.83 19.38 1.61
N GLY A 234 3.97 20.64 1.12
CA GLY A 234 5.22 21.40 1.15
C GLY A 234 6.40 20.74 0.43
N ARG A 235 6.17 19.96 -0.62
CA ARG A 235 7.27 19.35 -1.41
C ARG A 235 8.08 20.46 -2.06
N ASP A 236 9.33 20.60 -1.61
CA ASP A 236 10.30 21.51 -2.21
C ASP A 236 10.82 20.94 -3.53
N HIS A 237 10.33 21.48 -4.65
CA HIS A 237 10.74 21.12 -6.00
C HIS A 237 11.96 21.95 -6.49
N SER A 238 12.48 22.85 -5.66
CA SER A 238 13.66 23.65 -5.98
C SER A 238 14.90 22.79 -6.22
N VAL A 239 15.91 23.36 -6.84
CA VAL A 239 17.23 22.71 -7.01
C VAL A 239 17.79 22.30 -5.63
N ILE A 240 17.65 23.17 -4.63
CA ILE A 240 18.10 22.90 -3.25
C ILE A 240 17.33 21.71 -2.64
N GLY A 241 16.01 21.64 -2.84
CA GLY A 241 15.20 20.50 -2.40
C GLY A 241 15.63 19.19 -3.05
N ARG A 242 15.95 19.20 -4.34
CA ARG A 242 16.48 18.03 -5.05
C ARG A 242 17.85 17.60 -4.53
N LEU A 243 18.75 18.55 -4.29
CA LEU A 243 20.08 18.28 -3.70
C LEU A 243 19.97 17.70 -2.28
N LYS A 244 19.12 18.28 -1.42
CA LYS A 244 18.83 17.74 -0.10
C LYS A 244 18.27 16.33 -0.14
N LYS A 245 17.42 16.02 -1.12
CA LYS A 245 16.90 14.66 -1.33
C LYS A 245 18.01 13.70 -1.76
N ALA A 246 18.85 14.11 -2.71
CA ALA A 246 19.99 13.30 -3.16
C ALA A 246 21.00 13.04 -2.05
N SER A 247 21.35 14.04 -1.24
CA SER A 247 22.27 13.89 -0.11
C SER A 247 21.71 12.95 0.97
N ARG A 248 20.40 12.99 1.25
CA ARG A 248 19.76 12.03 2.16
C ARG A 248 19.83 10.59 1.65
N ILE A 249 19.62 10.39 0.33
CA ILE A 249 19.71 9.06 -0.28
C ILE A 249 21.15 8.54 -0.16
N LEU A 250 22.14 9.37 -0.48
CA LEU A 250 23.55 9.01 -0.37
C LEU A 250 23.95 8.71 1.10
N TYR A 251 23.57 9.56 2.03
CA TYR A 251 23.81 9.35 3.46
C TYR A 251 23.21 8.02 3.95
N ARG A 252 21.98 7.71 3.56
CA ARG A 252 21.32 6.45 3.87
C ARG A 252 22.03 5.25 3.25
N ALA A 253 22.49 5.38 2.01
CA ALA A 253 23.25 4.34 1.33
C ALA A 253 24.55 4.02 2.08
N ILE A 254 25.24 5.05 2.59
CA ILE A 254 26.47 4.89 3.39
C ILE A 254 26.13 4.15 4.70
N ILE A 255 25.18 4.67 5.49
CA ILE A 255 24.82 4.06 6.79
C ILE A 255 24.30 2.61 6.63
N TRP A 256 23.67 2.28 5.52
CA TRP A 256 23.15 0.93 5.31
C TRP A 256 24.24 -0.09 4.97
N ASN A 257 25.38 0.37 4.50
CA ASN A 257 26.50 -0.49 4.10
C ASN A 257 27.58 -0.63 5.17
N PHE A 258 27.54 0.16 6.21
CA PHE A 258 28.42 0.14 7.37
C PHE A 258 27.62 -0.04 8.69
#